data_878ca91ed1bd8d9cea87d37bb5664f05
#
_entry.id   878ca91ed1bd8d9cea87d37bb5664f05
#
_cell.length_a   1.000
_cell.length_b   1.000
_cell.length_c   1.000
_cell.angle_alpha   90.00
_cell.angle_beta   90.00
_cell.angle_gamma   90.00
#
_symmetry.space_group_name_H-M   'P 1'
#
loop_
_entity.id
_entity.type
_entity.pdbx_description
1 polymer ?
#
loop_
_entity_poly.entity_id
_entity_poly.type
_entity_poly.pdbx_seq_one_letter_code
_entity_poly.pdbx_strand_id
1 'polypeptide(L)' 'MESAGNQDVSLNGKGILLGITGGIAAYKAAEFCRLLVLAGADVRVVMTEAACRFVAPLTFQALSGKPVLTS' A
#
# COMPACT_ATOMS: atom_id res chain seq x y z
N MET A 1 13.62 -19.25 -0.47
CA MET A 1 13.51 -18.95 -0.90
C MET A 1 13.75 -18.55 -1.36
N GLU A 2 13.76 -18.64 -1.54
CA GLU A 2 13.89 -18.29 -2.15
C GLU A 2 13.84 -17.66 -2.56
N SER A 3 13.96 -17.60 -2.61
CA SER A 3 13.79 -16.99 -3.19
C SER A 3 13.73 -16.51 -3.82
N ALA A 4 13.85 -16.74 -3.75
CA ALA A 4 13.67 -16.38 -4.51
C ALA A 4 13.27 -15.87 -5.03
N GLY A 5 13.26 -16.15 -5.04
CA GLY A 5 12.77 -15.73 -5.62
C GLY A 5 12.46 -14.96 -5.80
N ASN A 6 12.41 -14.68 -5.57
CA ASN A 6 12.03 -13.91 -5.77
C ASN A 6 12.13 -13.12 -6.35
N GLN A 7 12.30 -13.11 -6.14
CA GLN A 7 12.82 -12.31 -6.91
C GLN A 7 12.46 -11.95 -8.22
N ASP A 8 12.08 -12.73 -8.83
CA ASP A 8 11.57 -12.56 -10.16
C ASP A 8 10.18 -12.04 -10.22
N VAL A 9 9.63 -11.71 -9.06
CA VAL A 9 8.29 -11.17 -8.99
C VAL A 9 8.32 -9.73 -9.47
N SER A 10 7.61 -9.46 -10.57
CA SER A 10 7.47 -8.12 -11.08
C SER A 10 5.99 -7.80 -11.17
N LEU A 11 5.61 -6.65 -10.65
CA LEU A 11 4.24 -6.18 -10.70
C LEU A 11 4.09 -4.99 -11.64
N ASN A 12 5.05 -4.82 -12.54
CA ASN A 12 5.04 -3.69 -13.47
C ASN A 12 3.71 -3.59 -14.20
N GLY A 13 3.07 -2.44 -14.09
CA GLY A 13 1.82 -2.16 -14.77
C GLY A 13 0.60 -2.78 -14.16
N LYS A 14 0.75 -3.53 -13.06
CA LYS A 14 -0.39 -4.13 -12.40
C LYS A 14 -1.10 -3.12 -11.51
N GLY A 15 -2.41 -3.01 -11.65
CA GLY A 15 -3.20 -2.15 -10.79
C GLY A 15 -3.59 -2.91 -9.53
N ILE A 16 -3.31 -2.32 -8.38
CA ILE A 16 -3.64 -2.93 -7.10
C ILE A 16 -4.43 -1.92 -6.27
N LEU A 17 -5.57 -2.36 -5.75
CA LEU A 17 -6.36 -1.57 -4.83
C LEU A 17 -6.10 -2.09 -3.43
N LEU A 18 -5.51 -1.24 -2.59
CA LEU A 18 -5.16 -1.59 -1.23
C LEU A 18 -6.15 -0.95 -0.28
N GLY A 19 -6.96 -1.77 0.37
CA GLY A 19 -7.93 -1.28 1.34
C GLY A 19 -7.36 -1.37 2.75
N ILE A 20 -7.43 -0.28 3.49
CA ILE A 20 -6.87 -0.21 4.83
C ILE A 20 -7.96 0.12 5.82
N THR A 21 -8.22 -0.82 6.74
CA THR A 21 -9.18 -0.64 7.80
C THR A 21 -8.42 -0.23 9.07
N GLY A 22 -9.12 0.00 10.16
CA GLY A 22 -8.48 0.48 11.37
C GLY A 22 -7.58 -0.52 12.04
N GLY A 23 -6.89 -0.08 13.06
CA GLY A 23 -6.08 -0.92 13.90
C GLY A 23 -4.59 -0.82 13.62
N ILE A 24 -3.82 -1.55 14.40
CA ILE A 24 -2.36 -1.53 14.33
C ILE A 24 -1.88 -2.01 12.97
N ALA A 25 -2.68 -2.82 12.29
CA ALA A 25 -2.33 -3.32 10.98
C ALA A 25 -2.09 -2.22 9.93
N ALA A 26 -2.56 -0.99 10.20
CA ALA A 26 -2.32 0.11 9.29
C ALA A 26 -0.82 0.37 9.10
N TYR A 27 -0.01 0.14 10.11
CA TYR A 27 1.44 0.32 9.99
C TYR A 27 2.05 -0.72 9.05
N LYS A 28 1.56 -1.96 9.17
CA LYS A 28 2.03 -3.02 8.27
C LYS A 28 1.60 -2.74 6.84
N ALA A 29 0.41 -2.15 6.68
CA ALA A 29 -0.10 -1.80 5.36
C ALA A 29 0.78 -0.75 4.68
N ALA A 30 1.33 0.19 5.45
CA ALA A 30 2.21 1.20 4.89
C ALA A 30 3.47 0.54 4.31
N GLU A 31 4.06 -0.39 5.06
CA GLU A 31 5.23 -1.11 4.58
C GLU A 31 4.89 -1.95 3.35
N PHE A 32 3.74 -2.60 3.37
CA PHE A 32 3.30 -3.41 2.24
C PHE A 32 3.08 -2.54 1.00
N CYS A 33 2.47 -1.36 1.18
CA CYS A 33 2.27 -0.42 0.08
C CYS A 33 3.61 -0.03 -0.54
N ARG A 34 4.59 0.27 0.30
CA ARG A 34 5.92 0.63 -0.19
C ARG A 34 6.52 -0.49 -1.03
N LEU A 35 6.39 -1.72 -0.56
CA LEU A 35 6.94 -2.87 -1.28
C LEU A 35 6.24 -3.08 -2.63
N LEU A 36 4.92 -2.90 -2.67
CA LEU A 36 4.18 -3.03 -3.92
C LEU A 36 4.63 -1.98 -4.93
N VAL A 37 4.82 -0.75 -4.49
CA VAL A 37 5.27 0.32 -5.38
C VAL A 37 6.67 0.03 -5.90
N LEU A 38 7.56 -0.47 -5.02
CA LEU A 38 8.91 -0.82 -5.43
C LEU A 38 8.91 -1.97 -6.45
N ALA A 39 7.91 -2.84 -6.40
CA ALA A 39 7.78 -3.93 -7.35
C ALA A 39 7.17 -3.47 -8.68
N GLY A 40 6.81 -2.20 -8.80
CA GLY A 40 6.32 -1.63 -10.03
C GLY A 40 4.80 -1.56 -10.16
N ALA A 41 4.07 -1.88 -9.09
CA ALA A 41 2.61 -1.86 -9.14
C ALA A 41 2.07 -0.43 -9.14
N ASP A 42 0.91 -0.25 -9.78
CA ASP A 42 0.15 0.98 -9.71
C ASP A 42 -0.81 0.83 -8.55
N VAL A 43 -0.46 1.39 -7.39
CA VAL A 43 -1.20 1.17 -6.16
C VAL A 43 -2.16 2.31 -5.90
N ARG A 44 -3.42 1.97 -5.67
CA ARG A 44 -4.46 2.90 -5.23
C ARG A 44 -4.86 2.50 -3.82
N VAL A 45 -5.01 3.48 -2.95
CA VAL A 45 -5.26 3.22 -1.53
C VAL A 45 -6.62 3.79 -1.13
N VAL A 46 -7.40 2.97 -0.43
CA VAL A 46 -8.66 3.38 0.18
C VAL A 46 -8.53 3.18 1.68
N MET A 47 -8.79 4.20 2.47
CA MET A 47 -8.70 4.11 3.91
C MET A 47 -10.05 4.35 4.56
N THR A 48 -10.37 3.55 5.57
CA THR A 48 -11.53 3.84 6.41
C THR A 48 -11.18 5.02 7.33
N GLU A 49 -12.21 5.65 7.85
CA GLU A 49 -12.02 6.73 8.80
C GLU A 49 -11.22 6.28 10.02
N ALA A 50 -11.48 5.05 10.48
CA ALA A 50 -10.76 4.51 11.63
C ALA A 50 -9.27 4.35 11.31
N ALA A 51 -8.93 3.91 10.10
CA ALA A 51 -7.54 3.76 9.71
C ALA A 51 -6.81 5.10 9.73
N CYS A 52 -7.49 6.18 9.37
CA CYS A 52 -6.89 7.51 9.35
C CYS A 52 -6.47 8.00 10.73
N ARG A 53 -6.95 7.36 11.78
CA ARG A 53 -6.54 7.71 13.15
C ARG A 53 -5.20 7.12 13.53
N PHE A 54 -4.77 6.09 12.81
CA PHE A 54 -3.50 5.43 13.09
C PHE A 54 -2.39 5.88 12.16
N VAL A 55 -2.71 6.08 10.88
CA VAL A 55 -1.74 6.54 9.90
C VAL A 55 -2.43 7.60 9.06
N ALA A 56 -1.78 8.74 8.89
CA ALA A 56 -2.36 9.82 8.10
C ALA A 56 -2.48 9.42 6.62
N PRO A 57 -3.57 9.78 5.95
CA PRO A 57 -3.70 9.50 4.52
C PRO A 57 -2.53 10.02 3.70
N LEU A 58 -1.93 11.13 4.11
CA LEU A 58 -0.80 11.70 3.41
C LEU A 58 0.39 10.72 3.32
N THR A 59 0.54 9.87 4.33
CA THR A 59 1.59 8.85 4.31
C THR A 59 1.42 7.94 3.10
N PHE A 60 0.20 7.46 2.87
CA PHE A 60 -0.06 6.57 1.74
C PHE A 60 -0.05 7.32 0.41
N GLN A 61 -0.44 8.59 0.41
CA GLN A 61 -0.34 9.39 -0.79
C GLN A 61 1.11 9.55 -1.21
N ALA A 62 2.00 9.77 -0.24
CA ALA A 62 3.43 9.90 -0.53
C ALA A 62 4.00 8.58 -1.03
N LEU A 63 3.59 7.46 -0.44
CA LEU A 63 4.09 6.14 -0.82
C LEU A 63 3.59 5.69 -2.18
N SER A 64 2.31 5.90 -2.48
CA SER A 64 1.72 5.43 -3.71
C SER A 64 1.85 6.42 -4.85
N GLY A 65 2.07 7.69 -4.53
CA GLY A 65 2.12 8.75 -5.53
C GLY A 65 0.74 9.18 -6.03
N LYS A 66 -0.33 8.73 -5.39
CA LYS A 66 -1.69 9.01 -5.81
C LYS A 66 -2.56 9.42 -4.64
N PRO A 67 -3.64 10.19 -4.90
CA PRO A 67 -4.55 10.55 -3.82
C PRO A 67 -5.15 9.33 -3.15
N VAL A 68 -5.35 9.42 -1.84
CA VAL A 68 -5.97 8.36 -1.06
C VAL A 68 -7.47 8.62 -0.99
N LEU A 69 -8.26 7.59 -1.24
CA LEU A 69 -9.70 7.68 -1.07
C LEU A 69 -10.04 7.33 0.38
N THR A 70 -10.93 8.10 0.95
CA THR A 70 -11.37 7.84 2.33
C THR A 70 -12.86 7.53 2.33
N SER A 71 -13.26 6.65 3.22
CA SER A 71 -14.68 6.28 3.32
C SER A 71 -15.20 6.39 4.75
#